data_5bf60427e021d6b90308479581fbde67
#
_entry.id   5bf60427e021d6b90308479581fbde67
#
_cell.length_a   1.000
_cell.length_b   1.000
_cell.length_c   1.000
_cell.angle_alpha   90.00
_cell.angle_beta   90.00
_cell.angle_gamma   90.00
#
_symmetry.space_group_name_H-M   'P 1'
#
loop_
_entity.id
_entity.type
_entity.pdbx_description
1 polymer ?
#
loop_
_entity_poly.entity_id
_entity_poly.type
_entity_poly.pdbx_seq_one_letter_code
_entity_poly.pdbx_strand_id
1 'polypeptide(L)'
;MKKIQRRHLILALAVAVLAIVCGVKIWEYAAHQTKYEEMPSTVAVETTAETTTVPETEPETEPTFEADYYREIDFKSLKEKNEDVVAWIYIPGTKPEVNYPILWKENDNEYYLRRDIDRRQGSYDGVFMDGDDSADLSEQQILFYGHHMKNRTMFTQICDLKEEDAFKEHRTLYLYTPDHTYALRTMACLYTDSSPEKRKVKFADQMEFDAYVNEMTKRCSFREIPEGGIEQMFALVTCSYEFNDARTILYCYEVDAAGNPVRKKNAEDGTETEENNKETEEIKETEETKETK
;
A
#
# COMPACT_ATOMS: atom_id res chain seq x y z
N MET A 1 -47.09 44.01 -17.35
CA MET A 1 -46.41 43.96 -16.05
C MET A 1 -46.43 42.56 -15.41
N LYS A 2 -47.57 41.89 -15.25
CA LYS A 2 -47.67 40.54 -14.58
C LYS A 2 -46.80 39.42 -15.20
N LYS A 3 -46.55 39.43 -16.51
CA LYS A 3 -45.77 38.40 -17.21
C LYS A 3 -44.24 38.51 -16.97
N ILE A 4 -43.75 39.73 -16.78
CA ILE A 4 -42.32 40.02 -16.47
C ILE A 4 -42.02 39.64 -15.01
N GLN A 5 -42.87 39.96 -14.06
CA GLN A 5 -42.75 39.61 -12.66
C GLN A 5 -42.72 38.07 -12.48
N ARG A 6 -43.55 37.34 -13.24
CA ARG A 6 -43.57 35.86 -13.17
C ARG A 6 -42.27 35.22 -13.69
N ARG A 7 -41.64 35.80 -14.71
CA ARG A 7 -40.34 35.37 -15.24
C ARG A 7 -39.21 35.60 -14.22
N HIS A 8 -39.18 36.75 -13.54
CA HIS A 8 -38.20 37.03 -12.49
C HIS A 8 -38.38 36.13 -11.28
N LEU A 9 -39.61 35.80 -10.91
CA LEU A 9 -39.88 34.87 -9.82
C LEU A 9 -39.41 33.44 -10.15
N ILE A 10 -39.63 32.96 -11.38
CA ILE A 10 -39.16 31.66 -11.83
C ILE A 10 -37.62 31.62 -11.88
N LEU A 11 -37.00 32.67 -12.34
CA LEU A 11 -35.53 32.76 -12.37
C LEU A 11 -34.92 32.75 -10.96
N ALA A 12 -35.52 33.53 -10.02
CA ALA A 12 -35.08 33.54 -8.64
C ALA A 12 -35.24 32.20 -7.96
N LEU A 13 -36.35 31.49 -8.21
CA LEU A 13 -36.54 30.10 -7.72
C LEU A 13 -35.50 29.14 -8.31
N ALA A 14 -35.20 29.23 -9.60
CA ALA A 14 -34.19 28.36 -10.23
C ALA A 14 -32.79 28.63 -9.66
N VAL A 15 -32.42 29.88 -9.41
CA VAL A 15 -31.15 30.26 -8.77
C VAL A 15 -31.10 29.77 -7.34
N ALA A 16 -32.20 29.86 -6.57
CA ALA A 16 -32.26 29.34 -5.20
C ALA A 16 -32.11 27.80 -5.15
N VAL A 17 -32.78 27.08 -6.05
CA VAL A 17 -32.64 25.63 -6.17
C VAL A 17 -31.19 25.25 -6.53
N LEU A 18 -30.60 25.96 -7.50
CA LEU A 18 -29.21 25.72 -7.89
C LEU A 18 -28.24 25.96 -6.71
N ALA A 19 -28.43 27.02 -5.94
CA ALA A 19 -27.62 27.33 -4.77
C ALA A 19 -27.75 26.24 -3.67
N ILE A 20 -28.96 25.72 -3.46
CA ILE A 20 -29.19 24.60 -2.51
C ILE A 20 -28.47 23.35 -3.00
N VAL A 21 -28.61 22.99 -4.29
CA VAL A 21 -27.95 21.82 -4.86
C VAL A 21 -26.41 21.95 -4.76
N CYS A 22 -25.87 23.13 -5.07
CA CYS A 22 -24.43 23.39 -4.91
C CYS A 22 -24.00 23.31 -3.44
N GLY A 23 -24.79 23.87 -2.52
CA GLY A 23 -24.51 23.82 -1.10
C GLY A 23 -24.48 22.37 -0.55
N VAL A 24 -25.45 21.54 -0.96
CA VAL A 24 -25.48 20.12 -0.61
C VAL A 24 -24.27 19.39 -1.17
N LYS A 25 -23.90 19.65 -2.42
CA LYS A 25 -22.71 19.03 -3.04
C LYS A 25 -21.40 19.47 -2.38
N ILE A 26 -21.26 20.73 -1.99
CA ILE A 26 -20.11 21.23 -1.24
C ILE A 26 -20.05 20.57 0.15
N TRP A 27 -21.18 20.44 0.82
CA TRP A 27 -21.25 19.78 2.13
C TRP A 27 -20.93 18.29 2.04
N GLU A 28 -21.50 17.56 1.08
CA GLU A 28 -21.13 16.16 0.79
C GLU A 28 -19.62 16.03 0.53
N TYR A 29 -19.05 16.93 -0.28
CA TYR A 29 -17.62 16.93 -0.59
C TYR A 29 -16.74 17.16 0.66
N ALA A 30 -17.10 18.14 1.50
CA ALA A 30 -16.38 18.40 2.76
C ALA A 30 -16.50 17.22 3.73
N ALA A 31 -17.69 16.63 3.87
CA ALA A 31 -17.92 15.48 4.73
C ALA A 31 -17.13 14.22 4.26
N HIS A 32 -16.85 14.11 2.97
CA HIS A 32 -16.01 13.06 2.43
C HIS A 32 -14.52 13.23 2.77
N GLN A 33 -14.01 14.46 2.83
CA GLN A 33 -12.61 14.71 3.16
C GLN A 33 -12.28 14.38 4.63
N THR A 34 -13.18 14.71 5.56
CA THR A 34 -12.98 14.44 6.99
C THR A 34 -13.19 12.98 7.37
N LYS A 35 -13.86 12.21 6.54
CA LYS A 35 -14.25 10.82 6.84
C LYS A 35 -13.07 9.91 7.18
N TYR A 36 -11.97 10.00 6.44
CA TYR A 36 -10.77 9.17 6.65
C TYR A 36 -9.80 9.78 7.66
N GLU A 37 -9.86 11.09 7.91
CA GLU A 37 -9.10 11.76 8.97
C GLU A 37 -9.62 11.39 10.37
N GLU A 38 -10.94 11.12 10.50
CA GLU A 38 -11.60 10.75 11.77
C GLU A 38 -11.67 9.23 12.01
N MET A 39 -11.23 8.40 11.06
CA MET A 39 -11.16 6.97 11.32
C MET A 39 -10.11 6.66 12.38
N PRO A 40 -10.38 5.68 13.27
CA PRO A 40 -9.45 5.31 14.34
C PRO A 40 -8.16 4.70 13.75
N SER A 41 -7.32 5.56 13.26
CA SER A 41 -5.91 5.30 13.01
C SER A 41 -5.16 6.17 13.98
N THR A 42 -4.45 5.55 14.90
CA THR A 42 -3.44 6.18 15.75
C THR A 42 -3.76 6.34 17.23
N VAL A 43 -3.10 5.56 17.99
CA VAL A 43 -2.45 6.05 19.20
C VAL A 43 -1.00 6.30 18.81
N ALA A 44 -0.62 7.57 18.67
CA ALA A 44 0.78 7.93 18.62
C ALA A 44 1.38 7.60 19.98
N VAL A 45 2.30 6.67 20.04
CA VAL A 45 3.15 6.51 21.23
C VAL A 45 4.08 7.71 21.22
N GLU A 46 3.86 8.66 22.14
CA GLU A 46 4.82 9.72 22.41
C GLU A 46 6.08 9.06 22.98
N THR A 47 7.08 8.88 22.15
CA THR A 47 8.43 8.60 22.60
C THR A 47 9.06 9.92 22.99
N THR A 48 9.24 10.13 24.29
CA THR A 48 10.03 11.23 24.84
C THR A 48 11.48 11.06 24.39
N ALA A 49 11.88 11.77 23.35
CA ALA A 49 13.28 11.86 22.96
C ALA A 49 14.01 12.83 23.89
N GLU A 50 14.88 12.33 24.74
CA GLU A 50 15.91 13.13 25.39
C GLU A 50 16.96 13.56 24.34
N THR A 51 17.02 14.87 24.14
CA THR A 51 18.00 15.54 23.27
C THR A 51 19.40 15.35 23.83
N THR A 52 20.25 14.57 23.13
CA THR A 52 21.70 14.66 23.34
C THR A 52 22.34 15.11 22.01
N THR A 53 22.85 16.33 22.06
CA THR A 53 23.65 16.96 20.99
C THR A 53 25.03 16.33 20.92
N VAL A 54 25.42 15.81 19.74
CA VAL A 54 26.82 15.60 19.32
C VAL A 54 26.97 15.83 17.84
N PRO A 55 28.07 16.42 17.36
CA PRO A 55 28.22 16.97 16.02
C PRO A 55 28.87 16.01 15.03
N GLU A 56 28.56 16.26 13.77
CA GLU A 56 29.41 16.20 12.58
C GLU A 56 29.79 14.85 11.94
N THR A 57 29.31 14.69 10.72
CA THR A 57 29.95 14.09 9.54
C THR A 57 30.15 12.59 9.55
N GLU A 58 29.17 11.87 8.99
CA GLU A 58 29.41 10.60 8.29
C GLU A 58 28.49 10.46 7.06
N PRO A 59 28.87 9.59 6.06
CA PRO A 59 28.24 9.56 4.75
C PRO A 59 26.76 9.17 4.84
N GLU A 60 25.97 9.66 3.89
CA GLU A 60 24.55 9.36 3.72
C GLU A 60 24.30 7.85 3.83
N THR A 61 24.05 7.39 5.05
CA THR A 61 23.45 6.09 5.31
C THR A 61 21.98 6.21 4.96
N GLU A 62 21.51 5.38 4.05
CA GLU A 62 20.07 5.23 3.78
C GLU A 62 19.31 5.08 5.10
N PRO A 63 18.13 5.70 5.25
CA PRO A 63 17.43 5.72 6.53
C PRO A 63 17.20 4.30 7.02
N THR A 64 17.79 3.98 8.15
CA THR A 64 17.40 2.84 8.97
C THR A 64 15.91 2.92 9.22
N PHE A 65 15.23 1.80 9.13
CA PHE A 65 13.82 1.61 9.39
C PHE A 65 13.43 2.29 10.71
N GLU A 66 12.88 3.50 10.65
CA GLU A 66 12.57 4.26 11.87
C GLU A 66 11.33 3.66 12.51
N ALA A 67 11.44 3.27 13.77
CA ALA A 67 10.33 2.83 14.61
C ALA A 67 9.22 3.91 14.74
N ASP A 68 9.46 5.13 14.29
CA ASP A 68 8.57 6.28 14.35
C ASP A 68 7.32 6.18 13.47
N TYR A 69 7.23 5.18 12.58
CA TYR A 69 6.06 4.97 11.69
C TYR A 69 5.18 3.78 12.09
N TYR A 70 5.45 3.16 13.24
CA TYR A 70 4.54 2.14 13.74
C TYR A 70 3.20 2.78 14.12
N ARG A 71 2.13 2.37 13.44
CA ARG A 71 0.75 2.78 13.75
C ARG A 71 -0.02 1.57 14.26
N GLU A 72 -0.73 1.74 15.35
CA GLU A 72 -1.71 0.77 15.77
C GLU A 72 -3.01 1.01 15.00
N ILE A 73 -3.44 0.04 14.21
CA ILE A 73 -4.70 0.08 13.46
C ILE A 73 -5.75 -0.77 14.19
N ASP A 74 -6.85 -0.16 14.58
CA ASP A 74 -7.97 -0.88 15.20
C ASP A 74 -8.78 -1.66 14.16
N PHE A 75 -8.24 -2.77 13.72
CA PHE A 75 -8.92 -3.67 12.78
C PHE A 75 -10.23 -4.23 13.31
N LYS A 76 -10.40 -4.34 14.63
CA LYS A 76 -11.65 -4.80 15.22
C LYS A 76 -12.76 -3.82 14.90
N SER A 77 -12.61 -2.55 15.23
CA SER A 77 -13.60 -1.51 14.91
C SER A 77 -13.80 -1.33 13.40
N LEU A 78 -12.74 -1.45 12.61
CA LEU A 78 -12.85 -1.39 11.16
C LEU A 78 -13.69 -2.55 10.59
N LYS A 79 -13.48 -3.78 11.07
CA LYS A 79 -14.24 -4.97 10.65
C LYS A 79 -15.69 -4.96 11.16
N GLU A 80 -15.96 -4.36 12.31
CA GLU A 80 -17.33 -4.12 12.78
C GLU A 80 -18.08 -3.17 11.83
N LYS A 81 -17.38 -2.18 11.27
CA LYS A 81 -17.91 -1.25 10.27
C LYS A 81 -18.07 -1.90 8.90
N ASN A 82 -17.05 -2.62 8.45
CA ASN A 82 -17.05 -3.39 7.20
C ASN A 82 -16.11 -4.58 7.30
N GLU A 83 -16.68 -5.80 7.31
CA GLU A 83 -15.94 -7.07 7.39
C GLU A 83 -14.96 -7.27 6.24
N ASP A 84 -15.19 -6.61 5.09
CA ASP A 84 -14.36 -6.68 3.89
C ASP A 84 -13.04 -5.86 4.02
N VAL A 85 -12.76 -5.21 5.18
CA VAL A 85 -11.47 -4.57 5.45
C VAL A 85 -10.41 -5.65 5.70
N VAL A 86 -9.38 -5.71 4.85
CA VAL A 86 -8.29 -6.69 4.95
C VAL A 86 -6.97 -6.07 5.39
N ALA A 87 -6.72 -4.81 5.06
CA ALA A 87 -5.48 -4.12 5.35
C ALA A 87 -5.69 -2.60 5.51
N TRP A 88 -4.60 -1.91 5.83
CA TRP A 88 -4.52 -0.46 5.85
C TRP A 88 -3.22 -0.02 5.21
N ILE A 89 -3.26 0.94 4.26
CA ILE A 89 -2.07 1.47 3.60
C ILE A 89 -1.75 2.87 4.07
N TYR A 90 -0.44 3.13 4.28
CA TYR A 90 0.08 4.43 4.64
C TYR A 90 1.36 4.77 3.86
N ILE A 91 1.37 5.92 3.19
CA ILE A 91 2.56 6.46 2.52
C ILE A 91 2.89 7.80 3.18
N PRO A 92 3.92 7.84 4.05
CA PRO A 92 4.30 9.05 4.78
C PRO A 92 4.75 10.17 3.83
N GLY A 93 4.48 11.40 4.23
CA GLY A 93 4.96 12.60 3.53
C GLY A 93 4.17 13.00 2.27
N THR A 94 3.31 12.13 1.73
CA THR A 94 2.43 12.50 0.59
C THR A 94 1.41 13.56 1.00
N LYS A 95 0.96 14.42 0.07
CA LYS A 95 0.04 15.54 0.38
C LYS A 95 -1.14 15.61 -0.58
N PRO A 96 -2.38 15.32 -0.13
CA PRO A 96 -2.73 14.73 1.19
C PRO A 96 -2.11 13.35 1.37
N GLU A 97 -1.95 12.91 2.61
CA GLU A 97 -1.36 11.60 2.89
C GLU A 97 -2.20 10.46 2.30
N VAL A 98 -1.54 9.50 1.69
CA VAL A 98 -2.15 8.22 1.38
C VAL A 98 -2.26 7.43 2.69
N ASN A 99 -3.46 7.34 3.24
CA ASN A 99 -3.73 6.78 4.56
C ASN A 99 -5.16 6.20 4.57
N TYR A 100 -5.32 4.96 4.08
CA TYR A 100 -6.64 4.40 3.76
C TYR A 100 -6.77 2.94 4.16
N PRO A 101 -7.98 2.50 4.59
CA PRO A 101 -8.31 1.08 4.68
C PRO A 101 -8.32 0.47 3.27
N ILE A 102 -7.88 -0.77 3.17
CA ILE A 102 -7.97 -1.59 1.97
C ILE A 102 -9.13 -2.57 2.13
N LEU A 103 -10.04 -2.50 1.16
CA LEU A 103 -11.23 -3.32 1.08
C LEU A 103 -11.00 -4.48 0.10
N TRP A 104 -11.64 -5.61 0.32
CA TRP A 104 -11.50 -6.76 -0.58
C TRP A 104 -12.82 -7.47 -0.79
N LYS A 105 -13.07 -7.88 -2.04
CA LYS A 105 -14.22 -8.72 -2.39
C LYS A 105 -13.75 -9.84 -3.28
N GLU A 106 -13.83 -11.06 -2.77
CA GLU A 106 -13.40 -12.25 -3.50
C GLU A 106 -14.09 -12.34 -4.86
N ASN A 107 -13.28 -12.51 -5.91
CA ASN A 107 -13.70 -12.65 -7.31
C ASN A 107 -14.56 -11.49 -7.87
N ASP A 108 -14.53 -10.30 -7.24
CA ASP A 108 -15.34 -9.15 -7.68
C ASP A 108 -14.57 -7.81 -7.60
N ASN A 109 -13.84 -7.47 -8.66
CA ASN A 109 -13.11 -6.21 -8.79
C ASN A 109 -14.01 -4.99 -9.08
N GLU A 110 -15.27 -5.20 -9.43
CA GLU A 110 -16.21 -4.11 -9.69
C GLU A 110 -16.91 -3.63 -8.40
N TYR A 111 -16.93 -4.46 -7.35
CA TYR A 111 -17.69 -4.15 -6.15
C TYR A 111 -17.23 -2.84 -5.47
N TYR A 112 -15.94 -2.70 -5.18
CA TYR A 112 -15.36 -1.52 -4.53
C TYR A 112 -14.86 -0.45 -5.52
N LEU A 113 -14.91 -0.69 -6.81
CA LEU A 113 -14.59 0.31 -7.82
C LEU A 113 -15.47 1.57 -7.69
N ARG A 114 -16.70 1.44 -7.19
CA ARG A 114 -17.65 2.54 -6.98
C ARG A 114 -18.35 2.47 -5.64
N ARG A 115 -17.67 1.98 -4.61
CA ARG A 115 -18.16 1.95 -3.23
C ARG A 115 -17.05 2.32 -2.26
N ASP A 116 -17.46 2.93 -1.17
CA ASP A 116 -16.58 3.23 -0.04
C ASP A 116 -16.69 2.16 1.06
N ILE A 117 -16.00 2.40 2.18
CA ILE A 117 -16.05 1.52 3.36
C ILE A 117 -17.47 1.37 3.94
N ASP A 118 -18.37 2.34 3.73
CA ASP A 118 -19.78 2.24 4.14
C ASP A 118 -20.65 1.52 3.08
N ARG A 119 -20.02 0.95 2.05
CA ARG A 119 -20.68 0.28 0.91
C ARG A 119 -21.64 1.19 0.12
N ARG A 120 -21.49 2.52 0.22
CA ARG A 120 -22.32 3.49 -0.52
C ARG A 120 -21.99 3.43 -2.00
N GLN A 121 -22.98 3.10 -2.80
CA GLN A 121 -22.83 3.03 -4.26
C GLN A 121 -22.64 4.44 -4.86
N GLY A 122 -21.78 4.53 -5.86
CA GLY A 122 -21.44 5.81 -6.55
C GLY A 122 -20.37 6.62 -5.84
N SER A 123 -19.81 6.10 -4.74
CA SER A 123 -18.61 6.66 -4.10
C SER A 123 -17.35 6.21 -4.85
N TYR A 124 -16.34 7.08 -4.87
CA TYR A 124 -15.01 6.84 -5.43
C TYR A 124 -13.93 6.88 -4.34
N ASP A 125 -14.32 6.69 -3.08
CA ASP A 125 -13.44 6.77 -1.90
C ASP A 125 -13.03 5.38 -1.39
N GLY A 126 -13.05 4.36 -2.25
CA GLY A 126 -12.56 3.01 -1.95
C GLY A 126 -11.13 2.82 -2.43
N VAL A 127 -10.26 2.31 -1.55
CA VAL A 127 -9.02 1.63 -1.92
C VAL A 127 -9.27 0.14 -1.73
N PHE A 128 -8.96 -0.68 -2.72
CA PHE A 128 -9.31 -2.10 -2.66
C PHE A 128 -8.25 -2.99 -3.28
N MET A 129 -8.21 -4.23 -2.83
CA MET A 129 -7.34 -5.29 -3.32
C MET A 129 -8.01 -6.06 -4.46
N ASP A 130 -7.22 -6.59 -5.37
CA ASP A 130 -7.72 -7.41 -6.49
C ASP A 130 -8.47 -8.63 -5.95
N GLY A 131 -9.63 -8.92 -6.53
CA GLY A 131 -10.47 -10.04 -6.12
C GLY A 131 -9.88 -11.42 -6.44
N ASP A 132 -8.85 -11.48 -7.29
CA ASP A 132 -8.10 -12.71 -7.60
C ASP A 132 -6.97 -12.96 -6.57
N ASP A 133 -6.63 -11.95 -5.73
CA ASP A 133 -5.74 -12.10 -4.58
C ASP A 133 -6.46 -12.77 -3.40
N SER A 134 -5.72 -13.38 -2.50
CA SER A 134 -6.26 -13.94 -1.26
C SER A 134 -6.18 -12.92 -0.11
N ALA A 135 -7.15 -12.99 0.81
CA ALA A 135 -7.25 -12.04 1.94
C ALA A 135 -6.01 -12.05 2.87
N ASP A 136 -5.22 -13.12 2.85
CA ASP A 136 -3.98 -13.29 3.62
C ASP A 136 -2.73 -12.77 2.88
N LEU A 137 -2.88 -12.19 1.71
CA LEU A 137 -1.81 -11.65 0.86
C LEU A 137 -0.72 -12.69 0.53
N SER A 138 -1.11 -13.95 0.31
CA SER A 138 -0.16 -15.07 0.10
C SER A 138 0.38 -15.18 -1.33
N GLU A 139 -0.23 -14.54 -2.32
CA GLU A 139 0.21 -14.57 -3.71
C GLU A 139 1.55 -13.84 -3.93
N GLN A 140 2.26 -14.19 -5.01
CA GLN A 140 3.54 -13.56 -5.34
C GLN A 140 3.39 -12.11 -5.84
N GLN A 141 2.27 -11.75 -6.47
CA GLN A 141 1.90 -10.35 -6.72
C GLN A 141 0.60 -10.04 -6.01
N ILE A 142 0.57 -8.94 -5.25
CA ILE A 142 -0.62 -8.38 -4.61
C ILE A 142 -0.92 -7.04 -5.27
N LEU A 143 -2.16 -6.84 -5.71
CA LEU A 143 -2.57 -5.62 -6.39
C LEU A 143 -3.56 -4.81 -5.54
N PHE A 144 -3.26 -3.53 -5.37
CA PHE A 144 -4.14 -2.57 -4.73
C PHE A 144 -4.57 -1.49 -5.72
N TYR A 145 -5.85 -1.19 -5.76
CA TYR A 145 -6.44 -0.18 -6.63
C TYR A 145 -6.94 1.01 -5.83
N GLY A 146 -6.66 2.20 -6.32
CA GLY A 146 -7.22 3.45 -5.80
C GLY A 146 -7.47 4.44 -6.92
N HIS A 147 -8.50 5.27 -6.77
CA HIS A 147 -8.85 6.26 -7.78
C HIS A 147 -7.83 7.40 -7.90
N HIS A 148 -7.75 7.98 -9.09
CA HIS A 148 -7.10 9.26 -9.33
C HIS A 148 -8.14 10.38 -9.21
N MET A 149 -8.10 11.10 -8.11
CA MET A 149 -9.10 12.12 -7.78
C MET A 149 -8.60 13.54 -8.05
N LYS A 150 -9.49 14.41 -8.54
CA LYS A 150 -9.15 15.82 -8.81
C LYS A 150 -8.73 16.61 -7.56
N ASN A 151 -9.23 16.22 -6.40
CA ASN A 151 -8.85 16.79 -5.10
C ASN A 151 -7.57 16.16 -4.53
N ARG A 152 -6.87 15.34 -5.32
CA ARG A 152 -5.62 14.65 -4.95
C ARG A 152 -5.74 13.63 -3.83
N THR A 153 -6.93 13.16 -3.49
CA THR A 153 -7.13 12.03 -2.56
C THR A 153 -6.92 10.68 -3.24
N MET A 154 -7.06 9.61 -2.49
CA MET A 154 -6.87 8.21 -2.89
C MET A 154 -5.43 7.97 -3.38
N PHE A 155 -5.23 7.33 -4.52
CA PHE A 155 -3.91 7.02 -5.08
C PHE A 155 -3.38 8.06 -6.07
N THR A 156 -3.92 9.28 -6.05
CA THR A 156 -3.45 10.34 -6.97
C THR A 156 -1.97 10.65 -6.80
N GLN A 157 -1.45 10.63 -5.56
CA GLN A 157 -0.04 10.93 -5.25
C GLN A 157 0.93 9.91 -5.85
N ILE A 158 0.48 8.67 -6.11
CA ILE A 158 1.31 7.66 -6.77
C ILE A 158 1.76 8.12 -8.16
N CYS A 159 0.94 8.95 -8.82
CA CYS A 159 1.32 9.52 -10.12
C CYS A 159 2.53 10.46 -10.05
N ASP A 160 2.80 11.07 -8.92
CA ASP A 160 3.97 11.95 -8.75
C ASP A 160 5.26 11.13 -8.66
N LEU A 161 5.20 9.88 -8.14
CA LEU A 161 6.36 9.00 -7.99
C LEU A 161 6.92 8.46 -9.33
N LYS A 162 6.34 8.84 -10.45
CA LYS A 162 6.96 8.63 -11.78
C LYS A 162 8.17 9.54 -12.00
N GLU A 163 8.24 10.63 -11.26
CA GLU A 163 9.38 11.53 -11.26
C GLU A 163 10.43 11.02 -10.27
N GLU A 164 11.70 10.93 -10.70
CA GLU A 164 12.76 10.29 -9.94
C GLU A 164 12.98 10.93 -8.56
N ASP A 165 12.91 12.27 -8.48
CA ASP A 165 13.08 12.98 -7.19
C ASP A 165 11.96 12.63 -6.20
N ALA A 166 10.70 12.64 -6.64
CA ALA A 166 9.58 12.23 -5.80
C ALA A 166 9.65 10.75 -5.41
N PHE A 167 10.11 9.88 -6.31
CA PHE A 167 10.35 8.47 -6.01
C PHE A 167 11.41 8.29 -4.92
N LYS A 168 12.50 9.04 -4.97
CA LYS A 168 13.56 9.00 -3.95
C LYS A 168 13.11 9.57 -2.60
N GLU A 169 12.20 10.55 -2.60
CA GLU A 169 11.64 11.12 -1.37
C GLU A 169 10.69 10.14 -0.65
N HIS A 170 9.94 9.33 -1.40
CA HIS A 170 8.92 8.40 -0.86
C HIS A 170 9.33 6.93 -1.05
N ARG A 171 10.48 6.54 -0.45
CA ARG A 171 11.05 5.20 -0.62
C ARG A 171 10.32 4.12 0.17
N THR A 172 9.67 4.47 1.27
CA THR A 172 9.06 3.51 2.19
C THR A 172 7.59 3.82 2.35
N LEU A 173 6.77 2.80 2.31
CA LEU A 173 5.35 2.82 2.65
C LEU A 173 5.03 1.63 3.56
N TYR A 174 3.94 1.72 4.28
CA TYR A 174 3.54 0.74 5.28
C TYR A 174 2.20 0.13 4.91
N LEU A 175 2.12 -1.17 5.01
CA LEU A 175 0.88 -1.92 4.87
C LEU A 175 0.65 -2.69 6.17
N TYR A 176 -0.45 -2.41 6.84
CA TYR A 176 -0.85 -3.07 8.08
C TYR A 176 -1.95 -4.08 7.77
N THR A 177 -1.84 -5.26 8.36
CA THR A 177 -2.89 -6.27 8.42
C THR A 177 -3.18 -6.59 9.88
N PRO A 178 -4.23 -7.36 10.21
CA PRO A 178 -4.46 -7.77 11.59
C PRO A 178 -3.28 -8.51 12.23
N ASP A 179 -2.48 -9.21 11.43
CA ASP A 179 -1.47 -10.16 11.91
C ASP A 179 -0.03 -9.71 11.61
N HIS A 180 0.17 -8.77 10.67
CA HIS A 180 1.50 -8.36 10.22
C HIS A 180 1.56 -6.90 9.78
N THR A 181 2.71 -6.27 9.97
CA THR A 181 3.03 -4.95 9.41
C THR A 181 4.13 -5.11 8.38
N TYR A 182 3.78 -4.86 7.13
CA TYR A 182 4.73 -4.85 6.02
C TYR A 182 5.36 -3.48 5.92
N ALA A 183 6.67 -3.45 5.92
CA ALA A 183 7.40 -2.28 5.48
C ALA A 183 7.80 -2.50 4.03
N LEU A 184 7.27 -1.70 3.14
CA LEU A 184 7.42 -1.86 1.72
C LEU A 184 8.37 -0.81 1.16
N ARG A 185 9.39 -1.27 0.43
CA ARG A 185 10.31 -0.40 -0.32
C ARG A 185 9.83 -0.27 -1.76
N THR A 186 9.79 0.96 -2.25
CA THR A 186 9.47 1.24 -3.65
C THR A 186 10.59 0.76 -4.57
N MET A 187 10.24 0.08 -5.65
CA MET A 187 11.15 -0.56 -6.60
C MET A 187 11.13 0.11 -7.97
N ALA A 188 9.95 0.48 -8.45
CA ALA A 188 9.75 1.16 -9.72
C ALA A 188 8.39 1.86 -9.73
N CYS A 189 8.29 3.00 -10.42
CA CYS A 189 7.02 3.66 -10.68
C CYS A 189 6.95 4.08 -12.15
N LEU A 190 5.90 3.67 -12.85
CA LEU A 190 5.75 3.98 -14.27
C LEU A 190 4.28 4.07 -14.67
N TYR A 191 4.03 4.76 -15.79
CA TYR A 191 2.73 4.68 -16.44
C TYR A 191 2.74 3.62 -17.56
N THR A 192 1.61 2.94 -17.72
CA THR A 192 1.43 1.86 -18.69
C THR A 192 -0.04 1.73 -19.07
N ASP A 193 -0.38 0.83 -20.00
CA ASP A 193 -1.76 0.48 -20.32
C ASP A 193 -2.38 -0.43 -19.25
N SER A 194 -3.70 -0.67 -19.35
CA SER A 194 -4.49 -1.48 -18.42
C SER A 194 -4.60 -2.94 -18.83
N SER A 195 -3.62 -3.46 -19.57
CA SER A 195 -3.69 -4.83 -20.11
C SER A 195 -3.72 -5.92 -19.02
N PRO A 196 -4.45 -7.02 -19.25
CA PRO A 196 -4.71 -8.05 -18.23
C PRO A 196 -3.45 -8.75 -17.70
N GLU A 197 -2.37 -8.85 -18.50
CA GLU A 197 -1.12 -9.48 -18.09
C GLU A 197 -0.48 -8.79 -16.86
N LYS A 198 -0.83 -7.55 -16.57
CA LYS A 198 -0.35 -6.82 -15.39
C LYS A 198 -1.04 -7.23 -14.09
N ARG A 199 -2.09 -8.05 -14.20
CA ARG A 199 -2.87 -8.57 -13.07
C ARG A 199 -2.56 -10.03 -12.75
N LYS A 200 -1.44 -10.57 -13.23
CA LYS A 200 -1.04 -11.94 -12.94
C LYS A 200 -0.59 -12.07 -11.48
N VAL A 201 -1.35 -12.77 -10.65
CA VAL A 201 -1.07 -12.96 -9.22
C VAL A 201 -0.34 -14.26 -8.91
N LYS A 202 -0.49 -15.30 -9.75
CA LYS A 202 0.09 -16.64 -9.54
C LYS A 202 1.09 -16.99 -10.63
N PHE A 203 2.21 -17.58 -10.23
CA PHE A 203 3.32 -17.98 -11.10
C PHE A 203 3.65 -19.46 -10.88
N ALA A 204 4.18 -20.12 -11.91
CA ALA A 204 4.52 -21.54 -11.82
C ALA A 204 5.74 -21.77 -10.92
N ASP A 205 6.69 -20.84 -10.92
CA ASP A 205 7.92 -20.88 -10.13
C ASP A 205 8.54 -19.47 -9.98
N GLN A 206 9.62 -19.38 -9.20
CA GLN A 206 10.34 -18.13 -8.98
C GLN A 206 10.95 -17.56 -10.27
N MET A 207 11.39 -18.41 -11.19
CA MET A 207 11.99 -17.95 -12.46
C MET A 207 10.96 -17.23 -13.32
N GLU A 208 9.73 -17.73 -13.41
CA GLU A 208 8.62 -17.06 -14.09
C GLU A 208 8.26 -15.74 -13.40
N PHE A 209 8.25 -15.71 -12.07
CA PHE A 209 7.99 -14.49 -11.32
C PHE A 209 9.09 -13.44 -11.55
N ASP A 210 10.36 -13.80 -11.49
CA ASP A 210 11.50 -12.90 -11.76
C ASP A 210 11.45 -12.34 -13.19
N ALA A 211 11.13 -13.16 -14.17
CA ALA A 211 10.93 -12.72 -15.55
C ALA A 211 9.79 -11.71 -15.66
N TYR A 212 8.69 -11.95 -14.94
CA TYR A 212 7.55 -11.05 -14.87
C TYR A 212 7.91 -9.72 -14.22
N VAL A 213 8.59 -9.72 -13.06
CA VAL A 213 9.07 -8.51 -12.38
C VAL A 213 9.94 -7.67 -13.32
N ASN A 214 10.86 -8.30 -14.02
CA ASN A 214 11.72 -7.64 -15.00
C ASN A 214 10.92 -7.04 -16.17
N GLU A 215 9.94 -7.77 -16.71
CA GLU A 215 9.09 -7.30 -17.80
C GLU A 215 8.23 -6.10 -17.36
N MET A 216 7.60 -6.16 -16.20
CA MET A 216 6.73 -5.10 -15.69
C MET A 216 7.51 -3.80 -15.38
N THR A 217 8.74 -3.90 -14.91
CA THR A 217 9.54 -2.75 -14.49
C THR A 217 10.53 -2.22 -15.54
N LYS A 218 10.77 -2.95 -16.64
CA LYS A 218 11.81 -2.62 -17.64
C LYS A 218 11.69 -1.22 -18.29
N ARG A 219 10.49 -0.63 -18.29
CA ARG A 219 10.23 0.69 -18.87
C ARG A 219 10.48 1.83 -17.90
N CYS A 220 10.72 1.54 -16.62
CA CYS A 220 11.09 2.55 -15.63
C CYS A 220 12.61 2.80 -15.68
N SER A 221 13.00 4.06 -15.90
CA SER A 221 14.43 4.44 -16.06
C SER A 221 15.21 4.39 -14.74
N PHE A 222 14.53 4.49 -13.59
CA PHE A 222 15.13 4.53 -12.25
C PHE A 222 14.75 3.34 -11.38
N ARG A 223 14.45 2.20 -11.99
CA ARG A 223 14.08 0.98 -11.24
C ARG A 223 15.22 0.48 -10.36
N GLU A 224 14.88 0.01 -9.17
CA GLU A 224 15.80 -0.50 -8.18
C GLU A 224 15.32 -1.88 -7.68
N ILE A 225 15.67 -2.92 -8.44
CA ILE A 225 15.43 -4.31 -8.03
C ILE A 225 16.59 -4.74 -7.15
N PRO A 226 16.35 -5.29 -5.93
CA PRO A 226 17.41 -5.71 -5.04
C PRO A 226 18.22 -6.88 -5.63
N GLU A 227 19.48 -6.98 -5.23
CA GLU A 227 20.34 -8.11 -5.60
C GLU A 227 19.70 -9.43 -5.08
N GLY A 228 19.65 -10.45 -5.94
CA GLY A 228 18.98 -11.71 -5.67
C GLY A 228 17.46 -11.68 -5.85
N GLY A 229 16.89 -10.58 -6.39
CA GLY A 229 15.46 -10.47 -6.70
C GLY A 229 14.55 -10.32 -5.47
N ILE A 230 13.27 -10.58 -5.65
CA ILE A 230 12.23 -10.53 -4.62
C ILE A 230 11.35 -11.78 -4.69
N GLU A 231 10.68 -12.14 -3.61
CA GLU A 231 9.76 -13.30 -3.58
C GLU A 231 8.29 -12.89 -3.66
N GLN A 232 8.00 -11.62 -3.33
CA GLN A 232 6.66 -11.06 -3.40
C GLN A 232 6.73 -9.60 -3.85
N MET A 233 5.78 -9.19 -4.69
CA MET A 233 5.65 -7.83 -5.21
C MET A 233 4.29 -7.26 -4.85
N PHE A 234 4.29 -6.03 -4.38
CA PHE A 234 3.08 -5.25 -4.12
C PHE A 234 2.95 -4.17 -5.20
N ALA A 235 1.80 -4.11 -5.85
CA ALA A 235 1.53 -3.18 -6.94
C ALA A 235 0.38 -2.24 -6.56
N LEU A 236 0.65 -0.94 -6.44
CA LEU A 236 -0.35 0.09 -6.21
C LEU A 236 -0.73 0.71 -7.55
N VAL A 237 -1.99 0.60 -7.94
CA VAL A 237 -2.49 0.92 -9.27
C VAL A 237 -3.50 2.06 -9.20
N THR A 238 -3.31 3.07 -10.05
CA THR A 238 -4.28 4.16 -10.22
C THR A 238 -4.44 4.54 -11.69
N CYS A 239 -5.54 5.23 -12.03
CA CYS A 239 -5.69 5.81 -13.35
C CYS A 239 -4.68 6.94 -13.56
N SER A 240 -4.19 7.07 -14.77
CA SER A 240 -3.39 8.20 -15.21
C SER A 240 -3.85 8.68 -16.59
N TYR A 241 -3.34 9.80 -17.06
CA TYR A 241 -3.96 10.52 -18.20
C TYR A 241 -3.00 10.81 -19.34
N GLU A 242 -1.87 10.10 -19.40
CA GLU A 242 -0.87 10.24 -20.46
C GLU A 242 -1.44 9.80 -21.81
N PHE A 243 -2.33 8.81 -21.80
CA PHE A 243 -3.11 8.32 -22.94
C PHE A 243 -4.41 7.65 -22.44
N ASN A 244 -5.27 7.19 -23.37
CA ASN A 244 -6.51 6.50 -23.01
C ASN A 244 -6.21 5.19 -22.28
N ASP A 245 -6.91 4.94 -21.19
CA ASP A 245 -6.73 3.77 -20.31
C ASP A 245 -5.34 3.63 -19.67
N ALA A 246 -4.58 4.74 -19.58
CA ALA A 246 -3.32 4.74 -18.87
C ALA A 246 -3.50 4.45 -17.38
N ARG A 247 -2.53 3.72 -16.83
CA ARG A 247 -2.40 3.45 -15.39
C ARG A 247 -1.02 3.84 -14.94
N THR A 248 -0.92 4.45 -13.76
CA THR A 248 0.33 4.51 -13.01
C THR A 248 0.37 3.34 -12.06
N ILE A 249 1.48 2.64 -12.04
CA ILE A 249 1.73 1.50 -11.14
C ILE A 249 3.01 1.78 -10.38
N LEU A 250 2.91 1.74 -9.06
CA LEU A 250 4.04 1.75 -8.12
C LEU A 250 4.27 0.32 -7.67
N TYR A 251 5.45 -0.21 -7.96
CA TYR A 251 5.86 -1.55 -7.52
C TYR A 251 6.75 -1.45 -6.29
N CYS A 252 6.47 -2.32 -5.32
CA CYS A 252 7.14 -2.37 -4.03
C CYS A 252 7.43 -3.82 -3.64
N TYR A 253 8.34 -4.01 -2.69
CA TYR A 253 8.64 -5.28 -2.05
C TYR A 253 8.86 -5.08 -0.54
N GLU A 254 8.67 -6.13 0.25
CA GLU A 254 8.85 -6.07 1.69
C GLU A 254 10.34 -6.06 2.06
N VAL A 255 10.69 -5.25 3.07
CA VAL A 255 12.02 -5.19 3.65
C VAL A 255 11.99 -5.46 5.15
N ASP A 256 13.05 -6.05 5.67
CA ASP A 256 13.28 -6.21 7.11
C ASP A 256 13.78 -4.90 7.77
N ALA A 257 14.00 -4.92 9.08
CA ALA A 257 14.49 -3.77 9.83
C ALA A 257 15.89 -3.27 9.39
N ALA A 258 16.64 -4.07 8.67
CA ALA A 258 17.94 -3.70 8.10
C ALA A 258 17.81 -3.20 6.64
N GLY A 259 16.58 -3.17 6.09
CA GLY A 259 16.32 -2.75 4.73
C GLY A 259 16.56 -3.83 3.67
N ASN A 260 16.81 -5.08 4.06
CA ASN A 260 16.99 -6.18 3.13
C ASN A 260 15.63 -6.74 2.68
N PRO A 261 15.52 -7.28 1.45
CA PRO A 261 14.33 -7.97 1.01
C PRO A 261 13.96 -9.13 1.94
N VAL A 262 12.72 -9.17 2.40
CA VAL A 262 12.21 -10.31 3.18
C VAL A 262 12.15 -11.54 2.28
N ARG A 263 12.66 -12.69 2.79
CA ARG A 263 12.61 -13.99 2.14
C ARG A 263 11.69 -14.90 2.94
N LYS A 264 10.76 -15.59 2.26
CA LYS A 264 9.95 -16.64 2.88
C LYS A 264 10.91 -17.78 3.24
N LYS A 265 10.94 -18.19 4.52
CA LYS A 265 11.71 -19.36 4.94
C LYS A 265 11.16 -20.58 4.18
N ASN A 266 11.96 -21.20 3.33
CA ASN A 266 11.61 -22.49 2.76
C ASN A 266 11.43 -23.49 3.92
N ALA A 267 10.32 -24.22 3.92
CA ALA A 267 10.03 -25.23 4.93
C ALA A 267 11.07 -26.40 4.95
N GLU A 268 12.03 -26.39 3.99
CA GLU A 268 13.09 -27.40 3.86
C GLU A 268 14.38 -27.03 4.59
N ASP A 269 14.57 -25.76 5.04
CA ASP A 269 15.80 -25.34 5.73
C ASP A 269 15.81 -25.67 7.26
N GLY A 270 14.71 -26.26 7.76
CA GLY A 270 14.59 -26.70 9.15
C GLY A 270 15.29 -28.05 9.46
N THR A 271 15.76 -28.79 8.44
CA THR A 271 16.32 -30.12 8.63
C THR A 271 17.85 -30.13 8.71
N GLU A 272 18.56 -29.18 8.14
CA GLU A 272 20.04 -29.17 8.18
C GLU A 272 20.65 -28.69 9.53
N THR A 273 19.92 -27.88 10.30
CA THR A 273 20.42 -27.36 11.59
C THR A 273 20.24 -28.34 12.74
N GLU A 274 19.32 -29.31 12.70
CA GLU A 274 19.14 -30.35 13.74
C GLU A 274 20.04 -31.55 13.53
N GLU A 275 20.40 -31.90 12.29
CA GLU A 275 21.36 -32.98 12.03
C GLU A 275 22.81 -32.61 12.40
N ASN A 276 23.22 -31.36 12.08
CA ASN A 276 24.56 -30.88 12.47
C ASN A 276 24.74 -30.70 13.98
N ASN A 277 23.70 -30.46 14.76
CA ASN A 277 23.78 -30.41 16.21
C ASN A 277 23.85 -31.82 16.82
N LYS A 278 23.22 -32.84 16.24
CA LYS A 278 23.31 -34.24 16.73
C LYS A 278 24.66 -34.87 16.44
N GLU A 279 25.25 -34.60 15.26
CA GLU A 279 26.62 -35.11 14.97
C GLU A 279 27.68 -34.47 15.85
N THR A 280 27.50 -33.20 16.26
CA THR A 280 28.45 -32.50 17.14
C THR A 280 28.33 -32.95 18.61
N GLU A 281 27.18 -33.42 19.07
CA GLU A 281 26.98 -33.98 20.41
C GLU A 281 27.48 -35.42 20.46
N GLU A 282 27.27 -36.28 19.47
CA GLU A 282 27.80 -37.64 19.42
C GLU A 282 29.34 -37.70 19.35
N ILE A 283 29.98 -36.71 18.69
CA ILE A 283 31.45 -36.63 18.65
C ILE A 283 32.02 -36.23 20.01
N LYS A 284 31.36 -35.38 20.79
CA LYS A 284 31.78 -34.97 22.13
C LYS A 284 31.64 -36.11 23.15
N GLU A 285 30.56 -36.90 23.10
CA GLU A 285 30.40 -38.08 24.02
C GLU A 285 31.38 -39.19 23.72
N THR A 286 31.85 -39.34 22.48
CA THR A 286 32.86 -40.36 22.12
C THR A 286 34.29 -39.97 22.47
N GLU A 287 34.61 -38.69 22.61
CA GLU A 287 35.93 -38.21 23.07
C GLU A 287 36.06 -38.25 24.59
N GLU A 288 35.03 -37.93 25.37
CA GLU A 288 35.07 -38.00 26.85
C GLU A 288 35.17 -39.43 27.39
N THR A 289 34.72 -40.46 26.63
CA THR A 289 34.83 -41.88 27.04
C THR A 289 36.19 -42.48 26.73
N LYS A 290 37.08 -41.80 25.99
CA LYS A 290 38.45 -42.30 25.70
C LYS A 290 39.52 -41.75 26.64
N GLU A 291 39.26 -40.69 27.39
CA GLU A 291 40.22 -40.17 28.37
C GLU A 291 40.12 -40.79 29.79
N THR A 292 39.17 -41.72 30.00
CA THR A 292 38.97 -42.37 31.34
C THR A 292 39.29 -43.85 31.35
N LYS A 293 40.23 -44.33 30.53
CA LYS A 293 40.76 -45.72 30.65
C LYS A 293 42.27 -45.76 30.62
#